data_5755585670cb99fb44d2a8551443bbfa
#
_entry.id   5755585670cb99fb44d2a8551443bbfa
#
_cell.length_a   1.000
_cell.length_b   1.000
_cell.length_c   1.000
_cell.angle_alpha   90.00
_cell.angle_beta   90.00
_cell.angle_gamma   90.00
#
_symmetry.space_group_name_H-M   'P 1'
#
loop_
_entity.id
_entity.type
_entity.pdbx_description
1 polymer ?
#
loop_
_entity_poly.entity_id
_entity_poly.type
_entity_poly.pdbx_seq_one_letter_code
_entity_poly.pdbx_strand_id
1 'polypeptide(L)'
;LHQPEDGLTRREIDAQRRPQVENQAHPTSRRLDRRGETKLDIDGVIAEAVRTGTALEINSSPMRLDLNDTWARRARQAGALLTIDTDAHYPVEYDSARFGCAIARRAGLTPDLVLNTRDADGVLAHCRAKGARASADFR
;
A
#
# COMPACT_ATOMS: atom_id res chain seq x y z
N LEU A 1 -18.11 -16.76 17.90
CA LEU A 1 -18.61 -16.27 16.62
C LEU A 1 -17.45 -15.58 15.90
N HIS A 2 -16.86 -16.29 14.95
CA HIS A 2 -15.74 -15.80 14.14
C HIS A 2 -16.28 -14.72 13.20
N GLN A 3 -15.83 -13.48 13.32
CA GLN A 3 -16.29 -12.41 12.45
C GLN A 3 -15.61 -12.54 11.09
N PRO A 4 -16.34 -12.41 9.95
CA PRO A 4 -15.73 -12.48 8.61
C PRO A 4 -14.64 -11.45 8.37
N GLU A 5 -14.65 -10.37 9.14
CA GLU A 5 -13.72 -9.25 9.10
C GLU A 5 -12.30 -9.65 9.54
N ASP A 6 -12.18 -10.54 10.54
CA ASP A 6 -10.89 -11.06 11.01
C ASP A 6 -10.18 -11.91 9.95
N GLY A 7 -10.95 -12.60 9.13
CA GLY A 7 -10.43 -13.44 8.04
C GLY A 7 -9.82 -12.63 6.90
N LEU A 8 -10.41 -11.46 6.57
CA LEU A 8 -9.87 -10.57 5.53
C LEU A 8 -8.58 -9.89 6.00
N THR A 9 -8.59 -9.31 7.20
CA THR A 9 -7.39 -8.71 7.80
C THR A 9 -6.24 -9.72 7.86
N ARG A 10 -6.52 -10.94 8.27
CA ARG A 10 -5.53 -12.01 8.35
C ARG A 10 -4.93 -12.35 6.99
N ARG A 11 -5.75 -12.41 5.93
CA ARG A 11 -5.28 -12.66 4.56
C ARG A 11 -4.36 -11.58 4.06
N GLU A 12 -4.68 -10.31 4.31
CA GLU A 12 -3.85 -9.17 3.93
C GLU A 12 -2.49 -9.21 4.65
N ILE A 13 -2.50 -9.47 5.95
CA ILE A 13 -1.30 -9.62 6.76
C ILE A 13 -0.45 -10.81 6.29
N ASP A 14 -1.06 -11.97 6.08
CA ASP A 14 -0.34 -13.18 5.63
C ASP A 14 0.22 -13.02 4.22
N ALA A 15 -0.47 -12.27 3.34
CA ALA A 15 0.05 -11.95 2.01
C ALA A 15 1.35 -11.12 2.10
N GLN A 16 1.41 -10.13 2.97
CA GLN A 16 2.58 -9.26 3.13
C GLN A 16 3.84 -10.01 3.62
N ARG A 17 3.66 -11.14 4.31
CA ARG A 17 4.76 -12.00 4.77
C ARG A 17 5.46 -12.74 3.64
N ARG A 18 4.84 -12.86 2.48
CA ARG A 18 5.42 -13.56 1.34
C ARG A 18 6.55 -12.73 0.71
N PRO A 19 7.71 -13.36 0.39
CA PRO A 19 8.84 -12.66 -0.21
C PRO A 19 8.51 -11.94 -1.53
N GLN A 20 7.54 -12.47 -2.28
CA GLN A 20 7.15 -12.00 -3.60
C GLN A 20 6.12 -10.85 -3.58
N VAL A 21 5.60 -10.48 -2.41
CA VAL A 21 4.62 -9.40 -2.28
C VAL A 21 5.33 -8.13 -1.86
N GLU A 22 5.76 -7.32 -2.82
CA GLU A 22 6.45 -6.06 -2.57
C GLU A 22 5.49 -4.89 -2.34
N ASN A 23 4.25 -5.00 -2.83
CA ASN A 23 3.23 -3.95 -2.73
C ASN A 23 1.87 -4.53 -2.37
N GLN A 24 1.16 -3.87 -1.46
CA GLN A 24 -0.23 -4.18 -1.12
C GLN A 24 -1.15 -3.22 -1.88
N ALA A 25 -1.75 -3.72 -2.93
CA ALA A 25 -2.69 -2.97 -3.76
C ALA A 25 -4.07 -2.85 -3.10
N HIS A 26 -4.73 -1.71 -3.29
CA HIS A 26 -6.08 -1.40 -2.79
C HIS A 26 -6.29 -1.75 -1.31
N PRO A 27 -5.49 -1.22 -0.38
CA PRO A 27 -5.46 -1.72 1.00
C PRO A 27 -6.81 -1.70 1.71
N THR A 28 -7.71 -0.73 1.41
CA THR A 28 -9.06 -0.68 1.98
C THR A 28 -10.13 -1.25 1.05
N SER A 29 -9.76 -1.60 -0.17
CA SER A 29 -10.67 -2.11 -1.22
C SER A 29 -11.88 -1.24 -1.50
N ARG A 30 -11.84 0.07 -1.16
CA ARG A 30 -12.98 0.96 -1.38
C ARG A 30 -13.21 1.25 -2.87
N ARG A 31 -14.47 1.55 -3.19
CA ARG A 31 -14.90 2.11 -4.47
C ARG A 31 -15.91 3.21 -4.22
N LEU A 32 -15.54 4.44 -4.55
CA LEU A 32 -16.28 5.65 -4.18
C LEU A 32 -17.73 5.68 -4.70
N ASP A 33 -17.98 5.06 -5.85
CA ASP A 33 -19.28 4.99 -6.50
C ASP A 33 -20.16 3.80 -6.07
N ARG A 34 -19.58 2.81 -5.39
CA ARG A 34 -20.24 1.53 -5.15
C ARG A 34 -20.15 0.99 -3.74
N ARG A 35 -18.99 1.17 -3.09
CA ARG A 35 -18.67 0.48 -1.84
C ARG A 35 -17.72 1.32 -1.00
N GLY A 36 -18.06 1.51 0.28
CA GLY A 36 -17.16 2.09 1.27
C GLY A 36 -15.91 1.23 1.52
N GLU A 37 -15.09 1.66 2.44
CA GLU A 37 -13.92 0.90 2.88
C GLU A 37 -14.37 -0.44 3.47
N THR A 38 -13.63 -1.49 3.15
CA THR A 38 -13.82 -2.79 3.80
C THR A 38 -13.42 -2.64 5.28
N LYS A 39 -14.19 -3.22 6.16
CA LYS A 39 -13.87 -3.22 7.60
C LYS A 39 -12.66 -4.14 7.84
N LEU A 40 -11.49 -3.56 7.80
CA LEU A 40 -10.21 -4.20 8.08
C LEU A 40 -9.56 -3.49 9.25
N ASP A 41 -8.74 -4.22 10.00
CA ASP A 41 -7.78 -3.60 10.91
C ASP A 41 -6.63 -3.01 10.09
N ILE A 42 -6.85 -1.80 9.55
CA ILE A 42 -5.85 -1.12 8.71
C ILE A 42 -4.58 -0.79 9.51
N ASP A 43 -4.68 -0.52 10.81
CA ASP A 43 -3.51 -0.30 11.65
C ASP A 43 -2.65 -1.56 11.76
N GLY A 44 -3.27 -2.73 11.89
CA GLY A 44 -2.59 -4.02 11.84
C GLY A 44 -1.93 -4.28 10.49
N VAL A 45 -2.61 -3.95 9.39
CA VAL A 45 -2.06 -4.04 8.03
C VAL A 45 -0.85 -3.11 7.86
N ILE A 46 -0.94 -1.87 8.34
CA ILE A 46 0.17 -0.90 8.31
C ILE A 46 1.36 -1.42 9.13
N ALA A 47 1.12 -1.90 10.36
CA ALA A 47 2.18 -2.42 11.22
C ALA A 47 2.91 -3.59 10.56
N GLU A 48 2.18 -4.51 9.92
CA GLU A 48 2.79 -5.63 9.22
C GLU A 48 3.54 -5.18 7.97
N ALA A 49 3.05 -4.18 7.23
CA ALA A 49 3.74 -3.59 6.09
C ALA A 49 5.11 -3.01 6.50
N VAL A 50 5.17 -2.30 7.63
CA VAL A 50 6.43 -1.80 8.19
C VAL A 50 7.37 -2.94 8.56
N ARG A 51 6.87 -3.97 9.26
CA ARG A 51 7.66 -5.12 9.69
C ARG A 51 8.26 -5.89 8.52
N THR A 52 7.47 -6.13 7.47
CA THR A 52 7.86 -6.93 6.30
C THR A 52 8.59 -6.13 5.23
N GLY A 53 8.49 -4.80 5.27
CA GLY A 53 8.96 -3.91 4.21
C GLY A 53 8.06 -3.93 2.96
N THR A 54 6.80 -4.32 3.10
CA THR A 54 5.82 -4.23 2.02
C THR A 54 5.39 -2.78 1.85
N ALA A 55 5.40 -2.26 0.63
CA ALA A 55 4.85 -0.94 0.34
C ALA A 55 3.31 -0.99 0.33
N LEU A 56 2.67 0.11 0.70
CA LEU A 56 1.22 0.26 0.62
C LEU A 56 0.85 1.18 -0.54
N GLU A 57 -0.15 0.79 -1.32
CA GLU A 57 -0.57 1.55 -2.50
C GLU A 57 -1.38 2.80 -2.13
N ILE A 58 -1.09 3.91 -2.82
CA ILE A 58 -2.01 5.01 -3.05
C ILE A 58 -2.51 4.88 -4.49
N ASN A 59 -3.63 4.21 -4.67
CA ASN A 59 -4.27 4.06 -5.97
C ASN A 59 -4.92 5.39 -6.37
N SER A 60 -4.45 5.96 -7.48
CA SER A 60 -4.86 7.28 -7.96
C SER A 60 -6.15 7.26 -8.77
N SER A 61 -6.70 6.08 -9.08
CA SER A 61 -7.96 6.00 -9.83
C SER A 61 -9.05 6.80 -9.13
N PRO A 62 -9.76 7.70 -9.84
CA PRO A 62 -10.89 8.47 -9.27
C PRO A 62 -11.99 7.60 -8.69
N MET A 63 -12.07 6.35 -9.11
CA MET A 63 -13.03 5.36 -8.59
C MET A 63 -12.63 4.82 -7.22
N ARG A 64 -11.36 4.96 -6.82
CA ARG A 64 -10.80 4.37 -5.60
C ARG A 64 -10.24 5.41 -4.64
N LEU A 65 -9.18 6.10 -5.05
CA LEU A 65 -8.36 6.98 -4.20
C LEU A 65 -7.96 6.29 -2.89
N ASP A 66 -7.37 5.10 -3.00
CA ASP A 66 -7.11 4.17 -1.90
C ASP A 66 -5.61 3.80 -1.83
N LEU A 67 -4.93 4.10 -0.76
CA LEU A 67 -5.32 4.72 0.50
C LEU A 67 -5.76 6.19 0.36
N ASN A 68 -6.70 6.61 1.23
CA ASN A 68 -7.01 8.03 1.40
C ASN A 68 -5.90 8.75 2.19
N ASP A 69 -5.99 10.08 2.28
CA ASP A 69 -4.98 10.91 2.95
C ASP A 69 -4.88 10.66 4.47
N THR A 70 -5.95 10.21 5.11
CA THR A 70 -5.94 9.85 6.54
C THR A 70 -5.11 8.59 6.78
N TRP A 71 -5.36 7.52 6.04
CA TRP A 71 -4.62 6.27 6.15
C TRP A 71 -3.19 6.41 5.65
N ALA A 72 -2.96 7.15 4.56
CA ALA A 72 -1.63 7.44 4.06
C ALA A 72 -0.77 8.22 5.10
N ARG A 73 -1.40 9.14 5.84
CA ARG A 73 -0.74 9.85 6.95
C ARG A 73 -0.38 8.91 8.09
N ARG A 74 -1.28 8.01 8.48
CA ARG A 74 -1.00 7.00 9.52
C ARG A 74 0.12 6.07 9.09
N ALA A 75 0.10 5.60 7.85
CA ALA A 75 1.17 4.76 7.26
C ALA A 75 2.53 5.48 7.32
N ARG A 76 2.56 6.77 6.91
CA ARG A 76 3.75 7.62 7.04
C ARG A 76 4.25 7.71 8.48
N GLN A 77 3.35 7.99 9.44
CA GLN A 77 3.71 8.11 10.86
C GLN A 77 4.26 6.82 11.43
N ALA A 78 3.80 5.67 10.94
CA ALA A 78 4.32 4.36 11.31
C ALA A 78 5.65 4.02 10.60
N GLY A 79 6.08 4.80 9.61
CA GLY A 79 7.30 4.55 8.84
C GLY A 79 7.13 3.57 7.67
N ALA A 80 5.89 3.34 7.21
CA ALA A 80 5.63 2.51 6.05
C ALA A 80 6.10 3.21 4.76
N LEU A 81 6.59 2.43 3.80
CA LEU A 81 6.77 2.87 2.41
C LEU A 81 5.44 2.83 1.67
N LEU A 82 5.26 3.77 0.74
CA LEU A 82 4.08 3.80 -0.10
C LEU A 82 4.48 3.74 -1.59
N THR A 83 3.53 3.37 -2.43
CA THR A 83 3.61 3.55 -3.88
C THR A 83 2.47 4.47 -4.33
N ILE A 84 2.65 5.17 -5.42
CA ILE A 84 1.58 5.95 -6.08
C ILE A 84 1.45 5.40 -7.49
N ASP A 85 0.31 4.84 -7.81
CA ASP A 85 0.01 4.33 -9.14
C ASP A 85 -1.43 4.64 -9.57
N THR A 86 -1.78 4.33 -10.82
CA THR A 86 -3.04 4.77 -11.42
C THR A 86 -4.03 3.64 -11.60
N ASP A 87 -3.58 2.39 -11.51
CA ASP A 87 -4.40 1.23 -11.92
C ASP A 87 -4.91 1.37 -13.36
N ALA A 88 -4.12 2.05 -14.23
CA ALA A 88 -4.51 2.43 -15.57
C ALA A 88 -4.60 1.20 -16.49
N HIS A 89 -5.74 1.08 -17.17
CA HIS A 89 -5.99 0.08 -18.21
C HIS A 89 -5.94 0.70 -19.61
N TYR A 90 -6.02 2.03 -19.67
CA TYR A 90 -5.95 2.82 -20.91
C TYR A 90 -5.00 4.01 -20.74
N PRO A 91 -4.33 4.48 -21.83
CA PRO A 91 -3.35 5.57 -21.74
C PRO A 91 -3.86 6.86 -21.08
N VAL A 92 -5.12 7.23 -21.35
CA VAL A 92 -5.75 8.43 -20.77
C VAL A 92 -5.86 8.38 -19.23
N GLU A 93 -5.86 7.20 -18.66
CA GLU A 93 -5.98 7.01 -17.20
C GLU A 93 -4.69 7.32 -16.44
N TYR A 94 -3.54 7.41 -17.13
CA TYR A 94 -2.28 7.84 -16.51
C TYR A 94 -2.36 9.26 -15.93
N ASP A 95 -3.21 10.13 -16.49
CA ASP A 95 -3.43 11.48 -15.97
C ASP A 95 -3.98 11.47 -14.53
N SER A 96 -4.54 10.35 -14.09
CA SER A 96 -5.03 10.17 -12.71
C SER A 96 -3.92 10.20 -11.67
N ALA A 97 -2.65 10.01 -12.03
CA ALA A 97 -1.51 10.10 -11.12
C ALA A 97 -1.51 11.37 -10.25
N ARG A 98 -2.02 12.49 -10.81
CA ARG A 98 -2.19 13.77 -10.10
C ARG A 98 -3.01 13.65 -8.82
N PHE A 99 -4.00 12.76 -8.77
CA PHE A 99 -4.85 12.56 -7.59
C PHE A 99 -4.08 11.83 -6.48
N GLY A 100 -3.31 10.79 -6.82
CA GLY A 100 -2.45 10.11 -5.87
C GLY A 100 -1.36 11.05 -5.31
N CYS A 101 -0.76 11.88 -6.16
CA CYS A 101 0.18 12.91 -5.72
C CYS A 101 -0.49 13.92 -4.79
N ALA A 102 -1.75 14.30 -5.03
CA ALA A 102 -2.49 15.19 -4.15
C ALA A 102 -2.75 14.54 -2.78
N ILE A 103 -3.12 13.26 -2.75
CA ILE A 103 -3.28 12.47 -1.51
C ILE A 103 -1.95 12.43 -0.75
N ALA A 104 -0.85 12.10 -1.41
CA ALA A 104 0.48 12.03 -0.82
C ALA A 104 0.89 13.36 -0.18
N ARG A 105 0.67 14.49 -0.87
CA ARG A 105 0.94 15.84 -0.34
C ARG A 105 0.09 16.14 0.89
N ARG A 106 -1.20 15.83 0.87
CA ARG A 106 -2.10 16.03 2.03
C ARG A 106 -1.72 15.15 3.21
N ALA A 107 -1.19 13.96 2.96
CA ALA A 107 -0.65 13.07 3.98
C ALA A 107 0.72 13.51 4.52
N GLY A 108 1.38 14.47 3.85
CA GLY A 108 2.72 14.95 4.20
C GLY A 108 3.84 13.99 3.80
N LEU A 109 3.61 13.17 2.77
CA LEU A 109 4.63 12.27 2.23
C LEU A 109 5.71 13.07 1.49
N THR A 110 6.94 12.61 1.65
CA THR A 110 8.12 13.06 0.92
C THR A 110 8.60 11.97 -0.04
N PRO A 111 9.37 12.29 -1.10
CA PRO A 111 9.78 11.30 -2.10
C PRO A 111 10.51 10.08 -1.53
N ASP A 112 11.25 10.22 -0.45
CA ASP A 112 11.96 9.12 0.22
C ASP A 112 11.03 8.04 0.79
N LEU A 113 9.78 8.41 1.09
CA LEU A 113 8.72 7.50 1.56
C LEU A 113 7.89 6.90 0.43
N VAL A 114 8.13 7.28 -0.82
CA VAL A 114 7.41 6.77 -1.98
C VAL A 114 8.35 5.90 -2.82
N LEU A 115 8.11 4.59 -2.81
CA LEU A 115 9.02 3.62 -3.41
C LEU A 115 9.27 3.86 -4.90
N ASN A 116 8.23 4.16 -5.65
CA ASN A 116 8.33 4.35 -7.10
C ASN A 116 8.75 5.78 -7.54
N THR A 117 9.27 6.58 -6.63
CA THR A 117 10.08 7.77 -6.97
C THR A 117 11.57 7.44 -7.10
N ARG A 118 11.98 6.24 -6.69
CA ARG A 118 13.35 5.76 -6.81
C ARG A 118 13.65 5.33 -8.24
N ASP A 119 14.92 5.28 -8.59
CA ASP A 119 15.36 4.62 -9.81
C ASP A 119 15.18 3.10 -9.76
N ALA A 120 15.41 2.44 -10.87
CA ALA A 120 15.26 0.99 -10.98
C ALA A 120 16.12 0.22 -9.99
N ASP A 121 17.35 0.67 -9.77
CA ASP A 121 18.27 0.02 -8.84
C ASP A 121 17.80 0.15 -7.40
N GLY A 122 17.27 1.30 -7.02
CA GLY A 122 16.68 1.54 -5.71
C GLY A 122 15.43 0.69 -5.44
N VAL A 123 14.56 0.51 -6.44
CA VAL A 123 13.41 -0.39 -6.34
C VAL A 123 13.86 -1.84 -6.22
N LEU A 124 14.79 -2.28 -7.07
CA LEU A 124 15.32 -3.65 -7.03
C LEU A 124 16.04 -3.95 -5.70
N ALA A 125 16.79 -2.99 -5.16
CA ALA A 125 17.44 -3.14 -3.86
C ALA A 125 16.39 -3.33 -2.74
N HIS A 126 15.28 -2.58 -2.78
CA HIS A 126 14.17 -2.75 -1.83
C HIS A 126 13.56 -4.16 -1.92
N CYS A 127 13.26 -4.65 -3.14
CA CYS A 127 12.69 -5.98 -3.36
C CYS A 127 13.61 -7.10 -2.81
N ARG A 128 14.93 -6.98 -3.05
CA ARG A 128 15.92 -7.94 -2.53
C ARG A 128 15.97 -7.91 -0.99
N ALA A 129 15.98 -6.74 -0.39
CA ALA A 129 16.00 -6.58 1.06
C ALA A 129 14.75 -7.18 1.72
N LYS A 130 13.58 -7.00 1.10
CA LYS A 130 12.33 -7.61 1.55
C LYS A 130 12.40 -9.14 1.46
N GLY A 131 12.87 -9.70 0.35
CA GLY A 131 13.04 -11.13 0.18
C GLY A 131 13.95 -11.74 1.25
N ALA A 132 15.03 -11.07 1.62
CA ALA A 132 15.94 -11.51 2.68
C ALA A 132 15.27 -11.52 4.06
N ARG A 133 14.47 -10.48 4.39
CA ARG A 133 13.70 -10.41 5.65
C ARG A 133 12.70 -11.56 5.76
N ALA A 134 11.91 -11.78 4.72
CA ALA A 134 10.92 -12.85 4.70
C ALA A 134 11.56 -14.24 4.86
N SER A 135 12.72 -14.47 4.27
CA SER A 135 13.45 -15.74 4.42
C SER A 135 14.00 -15.97 5.84
N ALA A 136 14.25 -14.91 6.61
CA ALA A 136 14.68 -15.00 8.00
C ALA A 136 13.53 -15.37 8.96
N ASP A 137 12.32 -14.93 8.67
CA ASP A 137 11.13 -15.20 9.49
C ASP A 137 10.62 -16.65 9.38
N PHE A 138 11.05 -17.40 8.35
CA PHE A 138 10.68 -18.80 8.14
C PHE A 138 11.70 -19.82 8.69
N ARG A 139 12.71 -19.38 9.44
CA ARG A 139 13.70 -20.24 10.11
C ARG A 139 13.45 -20.27 11.61
#